data_bbf14dbfa144c5f5558e96e641438dd7
#
_entry.id   bbf14dbfa144c5f5558e96e641438dd7
#
_cell.length_a   1.000
_cell.length_b   1.000
_cell.length_c   1.000
_cell.angle_alpha   90.00
_cell.angle_beta   90.00
_cell.angle_gamma   90.00
#
_symmetry.space_group_name_H-M   'P 1'
#
loop_
_entity.id
_entity.type
_entity.pdbx_description
1 polymer ?
#
loop_
_entity_poly.entity_id
_entity_poly.type
_entity_poly.pdbx_seq_one_letter_code
_entity_poly.pdbx_strand_id
1 'polypeptide(L)'
;MSQFKKHNLINNDITFALLLLIFSFLSHIALGILDNYRTNLVSIFALGLLLFTLRKHSKILFLIGFLFIFALSLGYLPSGLLYGPVSIGVIASVYETNFSETIGFFKAIPLSIYIFTFFYLLLFIVILLIQRHKTSNKSQKKIYATVYLALLAFSLYKPIAKEVKNTDPEKEFKLSEFFKASNFYPVSFLSNAIKVNNTYLTQRALLNDALTKTPEWQILSVEPKYQNYVLVIGESMRRDYTSLYGYPQKTTPFLEQVNGLIFNLYVAAGPNTQPSLQRTLYRSINNNEETVYTDNIISLAKLAHYKTYWLSNQGKVGEWDTMASRIGIQADESFFTKKGGYDSDNIADTALLEPLKQLLAKDKDQTKLIVLHLIGSHATFCAHLNGEEPKFHLISREMSCYLDTLKQTDSLLSEVNQILKDQGQSYSVIYFSDHGLAHLGAGKNLSMLNNKEYKQSYEVPFIRFSSDDTKRTLVKNPQSAFNFIHGFAQWLGIKESHLSQEDFFNPKPQTIKVFNWRALVDYQSLKEDPAKQEP
;
A
#
# COMPACT_ATOMS: atom_id res chain seq x y z
N MET A 1 -41.86 42.10 25.93
CA MET A 1 -41.76 40.61 25.82
C MET A 1 -41.53 40.07 24.40
N SER A 2 -41.93 40.75 23.32
CA SER A 2 -41.76 40.28 21.93
C SER A 2 -40.34 40.41 21.38
N GLN A 3 -39.57 41.44 21.79
CA GLN A 3 -38.19 41.63 21.32
C GLN A 3 -37.20 40.61 21.91
N PHE A 4 -37.35 40.20 23.18
CA PHE A 4 -36.51 39.18 23.82
C PHE A 4 -36.68 37.78 23.20
N LYS A 5 -37.91 37.42 22.74
CA LYS A 5 -38.17 36.17 22.04
C LYS A 5 -37.54 36.12 20.63
N LYS A 6 -37.47 37.28 19.91
CA LYS A 6 -36.85 37.38 18.60
C LYS A 6 -35.32 37.26 18.67
N HIS A 7 -34.68 37.84 19.69
CA HIS A 7 -33.23 37.80 19.86
C HIS A 7 -32.73 36.38 20.17
N ASN A 8 -33.42 35.62 21.04
CA ASN A 8 -33.10 34.22 21.32
C ASN A 8 -33.32 33.29 20.13
N LEU A 9 -34.17 33.63 19.15
CA LEU A 9 -34.42 32.85 17.96
C LEU A 9 -33.36 33.03 16.89
N ILE A 10 -32.80 34.23 16.73
CA ILE A 10 -31.72 34.54 15.81
C ILE A 10 -30.41 33.87 16.33
N ASN A 11 -30.13 33.97 17.63
CA ASN A 11 -28.97 33.32 18.23
C ASN A 11 -29.00 31.79 18.08
N ASN A 12 -30.14 31.13 18.21
CA ASN A 12 -30.25 29.68 18.06
C ASN A 12 -30.03 29.19 16.61
N ASP A 13 -30.47 29.91 15.59
CA ASP A 13 -30.26 29.52 14.19
C ASP A 13 -28.81 29.78 13.75
N ILE A 14 -28.21 30.88 14.19
CA ILE A 14 -26.79 31.18 13.93
C ILE A 14 -25.89 30.14 14.60
N THR A 15 -26.11 29.87 15.88
CA THR A 15 -25.35 28.84 16.61
C THR A 15 -25.42 27.47 15.94
N PHE A 16 -26.63 27.08 15.51
CA PHE A 16 -26.83 25.82 14.80
C PHE A 16 -26.15 25.80 13.42
N ALA A 17 -26.20 26.89 12.67
CA ALA A 17 -25.49 27.01 11.40
C ALA A 17 -23.97 26.90 11.58
N LEU A 18 -23.41 27.51 12.62
CA LEU A 18 -21.98 27.40 12.97
C LEU A 18 -21.61 25.96 13.31
N LEU A 19 -22.41 25.25 14.11
CA LEU A 19 -22.16 23.84 14.43
C LEU A 19 -22.20 22.94 13.19
N LEU A 20 -23.13 23.18 12.26
CA LEU A 20 -23.16 22.47 10.98
C LEU A 20 -21.96 22.80 10.10
N LEU A 21 -21.43 24.02 10.17
CA LEU A 21 -20.24 24.41 9.44
C LEU A 21 -18.99 23.71 10.00
N ILE A 22 -18.87 23.66 11.34
CA ILE A 22 -17.78 22.92 12.02
C ILE A 22 -17.90 21.43 11.69
N PHE A 23 -19.10 20.85 11.75
CA PHE A 23 -19.33 19.46 11.36
C PHE A 23 -18.94 19.20 9.91
N SER A 24 -19.33 20.08 8.98
CA SER A 24 -18.95 20.00 7.58
C SER A 24 -17.42 20.05 7.39
N PHE A 25 -16.75 20.96 8.08
CA PHE A 25 -15.28 21.08 8.06
C PHE A 25 -14.60 19.80 8.55
N LEU A 26 -15.00 19.29 9.73
CA LEU A 26 -14.44 18.05 10.28
C LEU A 26 -14.75 16.83 9.39
N SER A 27 -15.95 16.77 8.78
CA SER A 27 -16.29 15.70 7.82
C SER A 27 -15.39 15.72 6.59
N HIS A 28 -15.05 16.90 6.06
CA HIS A 28 -14.13 17.01 4.93
C HIS A 28 -12.71 16.56 5.30
N ILE A 29 -12.23 16.91 6.49
CA ILE A 29 -10.95 16.42 7.01
C ILE A 29 -10.97 14.89 7.15
N ALA A 30 -12.03 14.33 7.76
CA ALA A 30 -12.19 12.88 7.92
C ALA A 30 -12.25 12.13 6.58
N LEU A 31 -12.70 12.77 5.51
CA LEU A 31 -12.69 12.23 4.14
C LEU A 31 -11.34 12.45 3.41
N GLY A 32 -10.30 12.95 4.10
CA GLY A 32 -8.94 13.03 3.56
C GLY A 32 -8.63 14.30 2.75
N ILE A 33 -9.33 15.39 2.99
CA ILE A 33 -9.18 16.66 2.24
C ILE A 33 -8.14 17.60 2.87
N LEU A 34 -6.94 17.20 3.11
CA LEU A 34 -5.93 18.10 3.69
C LEU A 34 -5.10 18.87 2.65
N ASP A 35 -4.98 18.39 1.42
CA ASP A 35 -3.98 18.86 0.45
C ASP A 35 -4.39 20.05 -0.43
N ASN A 36 -5.65 20.55 -0.37
CA ASN A 36 -6.10 21.59 -1.30
C ASN A 36 -7.13 22.54 -0.70
N TYR A 37 -6.71 23.40 0.23
CA TYR A 37 -7.57 24.26 1.04
C TYR A 37 -8.50 25.20 0.25
N ARG A 38 -8.02 25.80 -0.86
CA ARG A 38 -8.78 26.88 -1.54
C ARG A 38 -10.04 26.39 -2.27
N THR A 39 -9.96 25.24 -2.94
CA THR A 39 -11.12 24.67 -3.65
C THR A 39 -12.11 23.98 -2.72
N ASN A 40 -11.69 23.64 -1.51
CA ASN A 40 -12.46 22.85 -0.56
C ASN A 40 -13.29 23.71 0.41
N LEU A 41 -12.89 24.96 0.68
CA LEU A 41 -13.68 25.87 1.52
C LEU A 41 -15.11 26.05 1.00
N VAL A 42 -15.27 26.22 -0.32
CA VAL A 42 -16.61 26.38 -0.92
C VAL A 42 -17.46 25.13 -0.74
N SER A 43 -16.86 23.92 -0.85
CA SER A 43 -17.57 22.67 -0.59
C SER A 43 -17.99 22.50 0.88
N ILE A 44 -17.13 22.93 1.81
CA ILE A 44 -17.44 22.93 3.24
C ILE A 44 -18.65 23.82 3.54
N PHE A 45 -18.67 25.05 3.01
CA PHE A 45 -19.80 25.94 3.13
C PHE A 45 -21.05 25.38 2.44
N ALA A 46 -20.91 24.79 1.25
CA ALA A 46 -22.01 24.17 0.51
C ALA A 46 -22.66 23.02 1.29
N LEU A 47 -21.87 22.15 1.94
CA LEU A 47 -22.40 21.07 2.78
C LEU A 47 -23.10 21.62 4.03
N GLY A 48 -22.50 22.58 4.73
CA GLY A 48 -23.14 23.25 5.87
C GLY A 48 -24.47 23.91 5.49
N LEU A 49 -24.51 24.63 4.37
CA LEU A 49 -25.69 25.25 3.83
C LEU A 49 -26.76 24.22 3.41
N LEU A 50 -26.37 23.11 2.78
CA LEU A 50 -27.27 22.01 2.43
C LEU A 50 -27.94 21.44 3.68
N LEU A 51 -27.18 21.09 4.69
CA LEU A 51 -27.71 20.52 5.93
C LEU A 51 -28.61 21.51 6.67
N PHE A 52 -28.23 22.80 6.70
CA PHE A 52 -29.05 23.84 7.29
C PHE A 52 -30.41 24.02 6.56
N THR A 53 -30.40 24.05 5.24
CA THR A 53 -31.61 24.15 4.43
C THR A 53 -32.49 22.90 4.54
N LEU A 54 -31.90 21.71 4.56
CA LEU A 54 -32.62 20.44 4.80
C LEU A 54 -33.35 20.48 6.15
N ARG A 55 -32.68 20.93 7.22
CA ARG A 55 -33.28 21.05 8.54
C ARG A 55 -34.52 21.98 8.53
N LYS A 56 -34.44 23.09 7.79
CA LYS A 56 -35.54 24.05 7.68
C LYS A 56 -36.69 23.51 6.81
N HIS A 57 -36.38 22.64 5.85
CA HIS A 57 -37.36 22.08 4.94
C HIS A 57 -38.05 20.84 5.52
N SER A 58 -37.28 19.85 5.97
CA SER A 58 -37.75 18.55 6.46
C SER A 58 -36.79 17.96 7.48
N LYS A 59 -37.33 17.62 8.65
CA LYS A 59 -36.55 16.92 9.69
C LYS A 59 -36.02 15.56 9.20
N ILE A 60 -36.85 14.85 8.44
CA ILE A 60 -36.49 13.51 7.93
C ILE A 60 -35.34 13.62 6.92
N LEU A 61 -35.43 14.52 5.94
CA LEU A 61 -34.38 14.72 4.95
C LEU A 61 -33.06 15.20 5.60
N PHE A 62 -33.18 16.08 6.61
CA PHE A 62 -32.02 16.50 7.39
C PHE A 62 -31.35 15.31 8.08
N LEU A 63 -32.13 14.49 8.80
CA LEU A 63 -31.59 13.32 9.50
C LEU A 63 -30.93 12.32 8.53
N ILE A 64 -31.59 12.03 7.41
CA ILE A 64 -31.02 11.14 6.39
C ILE A 64 -29.68 11.68 5.89
N GLY A 65 -29.62 12.93 5.44
CA GLY A 65 -28.39 13.55 4.92
C GLY A 65 -27.30 13.69 5.99
N PHE A 66 -27.67 14.08 7.20
CA PHE A 66 -26.74 14.25 8.31
C PHE A 66 -26.13 12.92 8.77
N LEU A 67 -26.95 11.88 8.97
CA LEU A 67 -26.52 10.53 9.32
C LEU A 67 -25.67 9.91 8.21
N PHE A 68 -26.04 10.12 6.94
CA PHE A 68 -25.28 9.63 5.80
C PHE A 68 -23.86 10.23 5.75
N ILE A 69 -23.74 11.56 5.87
CA ILE A 69 -22.42 12.23 5.88
C ILE A 69 -21.61 11.80 7.10
N PHE A 70 -22.26 11.70 8.27
CA PHE A 70 -21.59 11.23 9.48
C PHE A 70 -21.06 9.80 9.33
N ALA A 71 -21.87 8.86 8.87
CA ALA A 71 -21.45 7.47 8.67
C ALA A 71 -20.32 7.35 7.65
N LEU A 72 -20.43 8.07 6.54
CA LEU A 72 -19.41 8.10 5.49
C LEU A 72 -18.07 8.63 6.02
N SER A 73 -18.09 9.77 6.71
CA SER A 73 -16.90 10.39 7.24
C SER A 73 -16.31 9.62 8.42
N LEU A 74 -17.11 9.10 9.35
CA LEU A 74 -16.63 8.29 10.46
C LEU A 74 -15.99 6.98 9.98
N GLY A 75 -16.63 6.30 9.00
CA GLY A 75 -16.12 5.05 8.43
C GLY A 75 -14.78 5.21 7.71
N TYR A 76 -14.49 6.37 7.15
CA TYR A 76 -13.24 6.65 6.45
C TYR A 76 -12.22 7.45 7.29
N LEU A 77 -12.60 7.94 8.46
CA LEU A 77 -11.84 8.88 9.27
C LEU A 77 -10.37 8.47 9.53
N PRO A 78 -10.07 7.27 10.01
CA PRO A 78 -8.66 6.88 10.25
C PRO A 78 -7.84 6.90 8.95
N SER A 79 -8.38 6.31 7.88
CA SER A 79 -7.72 6.27 6.58
C SER A 79 -7.60 7.66 5.94
N GLY A 80 -8.61 8.50 6.11
CA GLY A 80 -8.63 9.86 5.59
C GLY A 80 -7.58 10.76 6.22
N LEU A 81 -7.36 10.63 7.54
CA LEU A 81 -6.34 11.38 8.27
C LEU A 81 -4.91 10.86 8.01
N LEU A 82 -4.73 9.54 7.82
CA LEU A 82 -3.42 8.93 7.61
C LEU A 82 -2.99 8.95 6.14
N TYR A 83 -3.91 8.66 5.22
CA TYR A 83 -3.57 8.36 3.81
C TYR A 83 -4.18 9.36 2.83
N GLY A 84 -5.03 10.26 3.29
CA GLY A 84 -5.74 11.23 2.45
C GLY A 84 -6.89 10.61 1.65
N PRO A 85 -7.22 11.15 0.45
CA PRO A 85 -8.35 10.66 -0.35
C PRO A 85 -8.19 9.21 -0.79
N VAL A 86 -9.33 8.52 -1.04
CA VAL A 86 -9.36 7.12 -1.48
C VAL A 86 -8.41 6.88 -2.65
N SER A 87 -7.53 5.89 -2.48
CA SER A 87 -6.56 5.43 -3.46
C SER A 87 -6.64 3.92 -3.63
N ILE A 88 -5.98 3.40 -4.68
CA ILE A 88 -5.96 1.96 -4.93
C ILE A 88 -5.28 1.19 -3.80
N GLY A 89 -4.26 1.78 -3.15
CA GLY A 89 -3.61 1.17 -1.99
C GLY A 89 -4.55 1.03 -0.79
N VAL A 90 -5.39 2.04 -0.52
CA VAL A 90 -6.40 1.97 0.55
C VAL A 90 -7.47 0.92 0.24
N ILE A 91 -7.96 0.86 -1.00
CA ILE A 91 -8.95 -0.16 -1.42
C ILE A 91 -8.34 -1.55 -1.32
N ALA A 92 -7.13 -1.76 -1.84
CA ALA A 92 -6.42 -3.04 -1.74
C ALA A 92 -6.27 -3.47 -0.27
N SER A 93 -5.81 -2.57 0.60
CA SER A 93 -5.69 -2.88 2.04
C SER A 93 -7.02 -3.29 2.68
N VAL A 94 -8.14 -2.65 2.31
CA VAL A 94 -9.47 -3.04 2.83
C VAL A 94 -9.87 -4.45 2.38
N TYR A 95 -9.57 -4.80 1.12
CA TYR A 95 -9.89 -6.14 0.59
C TYR A 95 -8.96 -7.24 1.09
N GLU A 96 -7.72 -6.91 1.41
CA GLU A 96 -6.65 -7.88 1.70
C GLU A 96 -6.33 -7.99 3.19
N THR A 97 -6.84 -7.07 4.03
CA THR A 97 -6.61 -7.09 5.49
C THR A 97 -7.43 -8.16 6.18
N ASN A 98 -6.88 -8.70 7.27
CA ASN A 98 -7.54 -9.64 8.14
C ASN A 98 -7.86 -9.02 9.51
N PHE A 99 -8.53 -9.78 10.39
CA PHE A 99 -8.92 -9.30 11.71
C PHE A 99 -7.72 -8.93 12.60
N SER A 100 -6.63 -9.70 12.55
CA SER A 100 -5.41 -9.42 13.32
C SER A 100 -4.74 -8.13 12.85
N GLU A 101 -4.60 -7.94 11.55
CA GLU A 101 -4.06 -6.72 10.95
C GLU A 101 -4.95 -5.51 11.25
N THR A 102 -6.27 -5.69 11.19
CA THR A 102 -7.23 -4.64 11.57
C THR A 102 -7.01 -4.18 13.01
N ILE A 103 -6.88 -5.12 13.97
CA ILE A 103 -6.54 -4.78 15.36
C ILE A 103 -5.18 -4.10 15.44
N GLY A 104 -4.18 -4.61 14.74
CA GLY A 104 -2.85 -4.02 14.65
C GLY A 104 -2.88 -2.58 14.15
N PHE A 105 -3.62 -2.33 13.06
CA PHE A 105 -3.84 -0.99 12.53
C PHE A 105 -4.44 -0.05 13.58
N PHE A 106 -5.52 -0.47 14.26
CA PHE A 106 -6.13 0.37 15.30
C PHE A 106 -5.18 0.62 16.48
N LYS A 107 -4.36 -0.36 16.89
CA LYS A 107 -3.35 -0.14 17.93
C LYS A 107 -2.25 0.84 17.51
N ALA A 108 -1.89 0.88 16.23
CA ALA A 108 -0.85 1.75 15.68
C ALA A 108 -1.33 3.20 15.43
N ILE A 109 -2.65 3.44 15.36
CA ILE A 109 -3.21 4.77 15.12
C ILE A 109 -2.81 5.75 16.24
N PRO A 110 -2.30 6.96 15.91
CA PRO A 110 -1.95 7.99 16.89
C PRO A 110 -3.12 8.39 17.78
N LEU A 111 -2.84 8.66 19.05
CA LEU A 111 -3.84 9.15 20.02
C LEU A 111 -4.60 10.39 19.52
N SER A 112 -3.96 11.23 18.71
CA SER A 112 -4.59 12.42 18.10
C SER A 112 -5.81 12.08 17.26
N ILE A 113 -5.80 10.93 16.56
CA ILE A 113 -6.95 10.46 15.75
C ILE A 113 -8.10 10.03 16.68
N TYR A 114 -7.82 9.37 17.78
CA TYR A 114 -8.84 9.01 18.78
C TYR A 114 -9.45 10.25 19.44
N ILE A 115 -8.62 11.25 19.77
CA ILE A 115 -9.09 12.54 20.29
C ILE A 115 -9.97 13.26 19.26
N PHE A 116 -9.55 13.30 17.98
CA PHE A 116 -10.36 13.87 16.92
C PHE A 116 -11.70 13.13 16.78
N THR A 117 -11.69 11.81 16.77
CA THR A 117 -12.88 10.97 16.70
C THR A 117 -13.85 11.26 17.86
N PHE A 118 -13.31 11.38 19.09
CA PHE A 118 -14.11 11.70 20.28
C PHE A 118 -14.83 13.06 20.13
N PHE A 119 -14.12 14.12 19.74
CA PHE A 119 -14.73 15.44 19.55
C PHE A 119 -15.71 15.47 18.38
N TYR A 120 -15.43 14.71 17.32
CA TYR A 120 -16.34 14.58 16.19
C TYR A 120 -17.64 13.87 16.57
N LEU A 121 -17.59 12.79 17.35
CA LEU A 121 -18.73 12.10 17.94
C LEU A 121 -19.52 13.01 18.89
N LEU A 122 -18.84 13.75 19.74
CA LEU A 122 -19.47 14.71 20.66
C LEU A 122 -20.23 15.78 19.88
N LEU A 123 -19.63 16.37 18.86
CA LEU A 123 -20.28 17.36 17.99
C LEU A 123 -21.52 16.78 17.30
N PHE A 124 -21.42 15.55 16.78
CA PHE A 124 -22.55 14.85 16.18
C PHE A 124 -23.71 14.70 17.17
N ILE A 125 -23.44 14.23 18.39
CA ILE A 125 -24.45 14.07 19.45
C ILE A 125 -25.07 15.43 19.82
N VAL A 126 -24.26 16.47 19.99
CA VAL A 126 -24.73 17.82 20.32
C VAL A 126 -25.69 18.33 19.25
N ILE A 127 -25.36 18.18 17.95
CA ILE A 127 -26.24 18.58 16.84
C ILE A 127 -27.55 17.81 16.88
N LEU A 128 -27.54 16.51 17.16
CA LEU A 128 -28.76 15.70 17.28
C LEU A 128 -29.65 16.15 18.44
N LEU A 129 -29.07 16.49 19.59
CA LEU A 129 -29.83 16.90 20.80
C LEU A 129 -30.44 18.27 20.65
N ILE A 130 -29.76 19.25 20.04
CA ILE A 130 -30.22 20.62 19.91
C ILE A 130 -31.06 20.88 18.67
N GLN A 131 -31.16 19.90 17.75
CA GLN A 131 -32.02 20.06 16.58
C GLN A 131 -33.49 20.27 16.98
N ARG A 132 -34.02 21.44 16.75
CA ARG A 132 -35.44 21.75 16.89
C ARG A 132 -36.00 22.03 15.51
N HIS A 133 -37.04 21.30 15.12
CA HIS A 133 -37.69 21.53 13.82
C HIS A 133 -38.57 22.76 13.88
N LYS A 134 -38.39 23.69 12.95
CA LYS A 134 -39.33 24.79 12.69
C LYS A 134 -39.75 24.69 11.24
N THR A 135 -41.06 24.52 11.02
CA THR A 135 -41.65 24.55 9.68
C THR A 135 -41.48 25.92 9.03
N SER A 136 -41.08 25.93 7.77
CA SER A 136 -40.92 27.16 7.00
C SER A 136 -42.26 27.65 6.41
N ASN A 137 -42.43 28.97 6.30
CA ASN A 137 -43.57 29.59 5.61
C ASN A 137 -43.46 29.40 4.09
N LYS A 138 -44.60 29.51 3.36
CA LYS A 138 -44.64 29.36 1.88
C LYS A 138 -43.60 30.20 1.12
N SER A 139 -43.31 31.44 1.59
CA SER A 139 -42.31 32.33 1.01
C SER A 139 -40.88 31.77 1.13
N GLN A 140 -40.56 31.11 2.24
CA GLN A 140 -39.22 30.52 2.47
C GLN A 140 -38.97 29.27 1.61
N LYS A 141 -40.00 28.55 1.18
CA LYS A 141 -39.87 27.39 0.29
C LYS A 141 -39.24 27.74 -1.06
N LYS A 142 -39.56 28.93 -1.61
CA LYS A 142 -38.93 29.42 -2.85
C LYS A 142 -37.43 29.66 -2.67
N ILE A 143 -37.03 30.27 -1.53
CA ILE A 143 -35.61 30.50 -1.21
C ILE A 143 -34.87 29.18 -1.12
N TYR A 144 -35.43 28.17 -0.44
CA TYR A 144 -34.75 26.85 -0.34
C TYR A 144 -34.65 26.14 -1.70
N ALA A 145 -35.66 26.22 -2.55
CA ALA A 145 -35.59 25.71 -3.92
C ALA A 145 -34.44 26.36 -4.71
N THR A 146 -34.29 27.70 -4.60
CA THR A 146 -33.17 28.43 -5.23
C THR A 146 -31.82 27.96 -4.67
N VAL A 147 -31.68 27.75 -3.35
CA VAL A 147 -30.47 27.24 -2.73
C VAL A 147 -30.15 25.84 -3.26
N TYR A 148 -31.11 24.92 -3.33
CA TYR A 148 -30.89 23.59 -3.89
C TYR A 148 -30.44 23.62 -5.35
N LEU A 149 -31.07 24.48 -6.17
CA LEU A 149 -30.67 24.66 -7.57
C LEU A 149 -29.23 25.21 -7.68
N ALA A 150 -28.88 26.19 -6.83
CA ALA A 150 -27.52 26.72 -6.79
C ALA A 150 -26.49 25.69 -6.36
N LEU A 151 -26.80 24.86 -5.35
CA LEU A 151 -25.91 23.75 -4.91
C LEU A 151 -25.80 22.67 -5.97
N LEU A 152 -26.87 22.35 -6.67
CA LEU A 152 -26.85 21.42 -7.80
C LEU A 152 -25.98 21.97 -8.94
N ALA A 153 -26.16 23.22 -9.32
CA ALA A 153 -25.34 23.89 -10.34
C ALA A 153 -23.85 23.90 -9.92
N PHE A 154 -23.57 24.22 -8.67
CA PHE A 154 -22.21 24.16 -8.11
C PHE A 154 -21.60 22.75 -8.20
N SER A 155 -22.37 21.72 -7.88
CA SER A 155 -21.92 20.32 -7.95
C SER A 155 -21.63 19.87 -9.38
N LEU A 156 -22.47 20.29 -10.34
CA LEU A 156 -22.43 19.84 -11.74
C LEU A 156 -21.56 20.70 -12.66
N TYR A 157 -21.21 21.93 -12.26
CA TYR A 157 -20.49 22.86 -13.14
C TYR A 157 -19.19 22.28 -13.72
N LYS A 158 -18.28 21.79 -12.88
CA LYS A 158 -17.01 21.19 -13.37
C LYS A 158 -17.21 19.87 -14.14
N PRO A 159 -18.05 18.92 -13.68
CA PRO A 159 -18.38 17.74 -14.47
C PRO A 159 -18.83 18.08 -15.90
N ILE A 160 -19.82 18.97 -16.04
CA ILE A 160 -20.34 19.39 -17.35
C ILE A 160 -19.26 20.11 -18.16
N ALA A 161 -18.56 21.08 -17.56
CA ALA A 161 -17.49 21.82 -18.26
C ALA A 161 -16.36 20.90 -18.75
N LYS A 162 -16.03 19.84 -18.01
CA LYS A 162 -15.03 18.84 -18.41
C LYS A 162 -15.53 17.99 -19.57
N GLU A 163 -16.80 17.57 -19.54
CA GLU A 163 -17.36 16.74 -20.58
C GLU A 163 -17.56 17.52 -21.90
N VAL A 164 -18.00 18.77 -21.84
CA VAL A 164 -18.09 19.66 -23.01
C VAL A 164 -16.73 19.92 -23.68
N LYS A 165 -15.64 19.95 -22.90
CA LYS A 165 -14.27 20.13 -23.41
C LYS A 165 -13.66 18.83 -23.94
N ASN A 166 -14.28 17.70 -23.69
CA ASN A 166 -13.78 16.42 -24.16
C ASN A 166 -14.11 16.26 -25.65
N THR A 167 -13.07 16.19 -26.46
CA THR A 167 -13.17 16.04 -27.93
C THR A 167 -12.90 14.60 -28.41
N ASP A 168 -12.67 13.67 -27.50
CA ASP A 168 -12.39 12.27 -27.84
C ASP A 168 -13.72 11.53 -28.13
N PRO A 169 -14.00 11.15 -29.41
CA PRO A 169 -15.25 10.50 -29.79
C PRO A 169 -15.33 9.04 -29.33
N GLU A 170 -14.21 8.40 -28.96
CA GLU A 170 -14.18 7.00 -28.53
C GLU A 170 -14.32 6.84 -27.00
N LYS A 171 -14.33 7.95 -26.28
CA LYS A 171 -14.42 7.92 -24.82
C LYS A 171 -15.80 7.52 -24.34
N GLU A 172 -15.90 6.33 -23.76
CA GLU A 172 -17.11 5.86 -23.09
C GLU A 172 -17.48 6.75 -21.90
N PHE A 173 -18.76 7.19 -21.82
CA PHE A 173 -19.27 7.93 -20.67
C PHE A 173 -19.37 7.03 -19.44
N LYS A 174 -18.63 7.38 -18.38
CA LYS A 174 -18.66 6.68 -17.09
C LYS A 174 -19.14 7.65 -15.99
N LEU A 175 -20.25 7.32 -15.34
CA LEU A 175 -20.89 8.14 -14.31
C LEU A 175 -19.92 8.48 -13.15
N SER A 176 -19.06 7.53 -12.75
CA SER A 176 -18.05 7.73 -11.73
C SER A 176 -16.97 8.73 -12.16
N GLU A 177 -16.57 8.74 -13.44
CA GLU A 177 -15.63 9.73 -13.96
C GLU A 177 -16.24 11.13 -14.03
N PHE A 178 -17.52 11.21 -14.42
CA PHE A 178 -18.27 12.44 -14.47
C PHE A 178 -18.36 13.09 -13.09
N PHE A 179 -18.89 12.41 -12.09
CA PHE A 179 -19.06 12.96 -10.74
C PHE A 179 -17.77 13.10 -9.93
N LYS A 180 -16.69 12.40 -10.29
CA LYS A 180 -15.37 12.61 -9.69
C LYS A 180 -14.90 14.07 -9.84
N ALA A 181 -15.29 14.74 -10.91
CA ALA A 181 -14.96 16.15 -11.15
C ALA A 181 -15.83 17.14 -10.35
N SER A 182 -16.83 16.68 -9.58
CA SER A 182 -17.74 17.55 -8.83
C SER A 182 -17.00 18.49 -7.87
N ASN A 183 -17.46 19.74 -7.82
CA ASN A 183 -17.01 20.70 -6.82
C ASN A 183 -17.55 20.39 -5.42
N PHE A 184 -18.62 19.60 -5.31
CA PHE A 184 -19.17 19.16 -4.03
C PHE A 184 -18.45 17.90 -3.57
N TYR A 185 -17.56 18.04 -2.60
CA TYR A 185 -16.61 17.01 -2.24
C TYR A 185 -17.23 15.67 -1.81
N PRO A 186 -18.31 15.60 -1.02
CA PRO A 186 -18.91 14.31 -0.70
C PRO A 186 -19.32 13.50 -1.94
N VAL A 187 -19.77 14.17 -3.00
CA VAL A 187 -20.11 13.54 -4.28
C VAL A 187 -18.85 13.09 -5.01
N SER A 188 -17.84 13.96 -5.11
CA SER A 188 -16.58 13.60 -5.77
C SER A 188 -15.83 12.50 -5.01
N PHE A 189 -15.89 12.48 -3.67
CA PHE A 189 -15.32 11.44 -2.82
C PHE A 189 -15.95 10.07 -3.11
N LEU A 190 -17.28 9.96 -3.05
CA LEU A 190 -17.99 8.71 -3.34
C LEU A 190 -17.71 8.22 -4.77
N SER A 191 -17.74 9.14 -5.71
CA SER A 191 -17.50 8.82 -7.11
C SER A 191 -16.06 8.32 -7.34
N ASN A 192 -15.09 8.95 -6.67
CA ASN A 192 -13.70 8.47 -6.68
C ASN A 192 -13.56 7.11 -6.01
N ALA A 193 -14.23 6.87 -4.88
CA ALA A 193 -14.20 5.57 -4.20
C ALA A 193 -14.74 4.45 -5.11
N ILE A 194 -15.88 4.68 -5.77
CA ILE A 194 -16.46 3.73 -6.75
C ILE A 194 -15.48 3.49 -7.89
N LYS A 195 -14.91 4.56 -8.47
CA LYS A 195 -13.95 4.43 -9.57
C LYS A 195 -12.74 3.59 -9.16
N VAL A 196 -12.12 3.91 -8.02
CA VAL A 196 -10.91 3.22 -7.54
C VAL A 196 -11.22 1.76 -7.21
N ASN A 197 -12.38 1.49 -6.59
CA ASN A 197 -12.85 0.13 -6.35
C ASN A 197 -13.02 -0.66 -7.67
N ASN A 198 -13.69 -0.08 -8.67
CA ASN A 198 -13.84 -0.74 -9.97
C ASN A 198 -12.48 -0.99 -10.65
N THR A 199 -11.53 -0.04 -10.53
CA THR A 199 -10.17 -0.22 -11.04
C THR A 199 -9.49 -1.42 -10.36
N TYR A 200 -9.59 -1.53 -9.03
CA TYR A 200 -9.03 -2.65 -8.28
C TYR A 200 -9.67 -4.00 -8.72
N LEU A 201 -10.99 -4.05 -8.81
CA LEU A 201 -11.70 -5.26 -9.25
C LEU A 201 -11.35 -5.66 -10.69
N THR A 202 -11.18 -4.68 -11.59
CA THR A 202 -10.73 -4.93 -12.98
C THR A 202 -9.31 -5.48 -12.99
N GLN A 203 -8.38 -4.91 -12.25
CA GLN A 203 -7.01 -5.43 -12.14
C GLN A 203 -7.00 -6.87 -11.61
N ARG A 204 -7.83 -7.15 -10.61
CA ARG A 204 -8.00 -8.49 -10.06
C ARG A 204 -8.58 -9.49 -11.08
N ALA A 205 -9.56 -9.07 -11.87
CA ALA A 205 -10.12 -9.90 -12.94
C ALA A 205 -9.07 -10.21 -14.00
N LEU A 206 -8.26 -9.22 -14.41
CA LEU A 206 -7.15 -9.40 -15.36
C LEU A 206 -6.10 -10.38 -14.83
N LEU A 207 -5.80 -10.34 -13.54
CA LEU A 207 -4.91 -11.32 -12.91
C LEU A 207 -5.45 -12.74 -12.98
N ASN A 208 -6.76 -12.93 -12.73
CA ASN A 208 -7.40 -14.24 -12.81
C ASN A 208 -7.41 -14.76 -14.23
N ASP A 209 -7.73 -13.89 -15.19
CA ASP A 209 -7.74 -14.21 -16.61
C ASP A 209 -6.34 -14.59 -17.14
N ALA A 210 -5.30 -13.92 -16.65
CA ALA A 210 -3.90 -14.19 -16.99
C ALA A 210 -3.45 -15.61 -16.60
N LEU A 211 -4.06 -16.25 -15.59
CA LEU A 211 -3.71 -17.63 -15.21
C LEU A 211 -4.03 -18.66 -16.32
N THR A 212 -4.94 -18.34 -17.21
CA THR A 212 -5.38 -19.23 -18.31
C THR A 212 -4.80 -18.86 -19.66
N LYS A 213 -4.12 -17.71 -19.76
CA LYS A 213 -3.53 -17.20 -21.01
C LYS A 213 -2.06 -17.58 -21.14
N THR A 214 -1.61 -17.73 -22.38
CA THR A 214 -0.21 -17.96 -22.71
C THR A 214 0.60 -16.69 -22.48
N PRO A 215 1.76 -16.75 -21.80
CA PRO A 215 2.69 -15.63 -21.68
C PRO A 215 3.21 -15.17 -23.05
N GLU A 216 3.52 -13.87 -23.16
CA GLU A 216 4.02 -13.25 -24.40
C GLU A 216 5.55 -13.35 -24.55
N TRP A 217 6.26 -13.98 -23.61
CA TRP A 217 7.72 -14.08 -23.60
C TRP A 217 8.29 -14.68 -24.88
N GLN A 218 9.35 -14.08 -25.40
CA GLN A 218 10.10 -14.56 -26.57
C GLN A 218 11.55 -14.82 -26.16
N ILE A 219 11.82 -16.05 -25.71
CA ILE A 219 13.16 -16.49 -25.27
C ILE A 219 14.10 -16.59 -26.45
N LEU A 220 15.24 -15.90 -26.39
CA LEU A 220 16.30 -15.90 -27.41
C LEU A 220 17.41 -16.89 -27.08
N SER A 221 17.85 -16.92 -25.83
CA SER A 221 18.81 -17.92 -25.32
C SER A 221 18.67 -18.12 -23.81
N VAL A 222 19.12 -19.28 -23.33
CA VAL A 222 19.15 -19.65 -21.91
C VAL A 222 20.51 -20.25 -21.56
N GLU A 223 21.27 -19.56 -20.72
CA GLU A 223 22.63 -19.93 -20.33
C GLU A 223 22.79 -19.83 -18.79
N PRO A 224 22.24 -20.78 -18.02
CA PRO A 224 22.29 -20.73 -16.57
C PRO A 224 23.72 -20.93 -16.04
N LYS A 225 24.14 -20.06 -15.12
CA LYS A 225 25.46 -20.18 -14.47
C LYS A 225 25.44 -21.12 -13.25
N TYR A 226 24.31 -21.20 -12.56
CA TYR A 226 24.15 -21.97 -11.34
C TYR A 226 23.09 -23.05 -11.47
N GLN A 227 23.18 -24.08 -10.62
CA GLN A 227 22.18 -25.15 -10.54
C GLN A 227 20.92 -24.69 -9.79
N ASN A 228 21.12 -23.92 -8.70
CA ASN A 228 20.04 -23.48 -7.85
C ASN A 228 20.02 -21.93 -7.76
N TYR A 229 18.90 -21.35 -8.14
CA TYR A 229 18.62 -19.94 -7.98
C TYR A 229 17.56 -19.77 -6.90
N VAL A 230 17.87 -19.04 -5.84
CA VAL A 230 16.95 -18.80 -4.72
C VAL A 230 16.63 -17.33 -4.62
N LEU A 231 15.38 -16.98 -4.89
CA LEU A 231 14.86 -15.63 -4.73
C LEU A 231 14.15 -15.52 -3.38
N VAL A 232 14.67 -14.71 -2.46
CA VAL A 232 14.06 -14.45 -1.17
C VAL A 232 13.41 -13.07 -1.21
N ILE A 233 12.09 -13.04 -1.17
CA ILE A 233 11.27 -11.82 -1.11
C ILE A 233 10.93 -11.57 0.35
N GLY A 234 11.57 -10.53 0.93
CA GLY A 234 11.29 -10.04 2.28
C GLY A 234 10.08 -9.11 2.31
N GLU A 235 9.68 -8.73 3.50
CA GLU A 235 8.52 -7.89 3.77
C GLU A 235 8.90 -6.76 4.73
N SER A 236 8.55 -5.51 4.37
CA SER A 236 8.60 -4.31 5.22
C SER A 236 9.96 -3.96 5.83
N MET A 237 11.09 -4.42 5.27
CA MET A 237 12.43 -4.14 5.80
C MET A 237 12.98 -2.82 5.26
N ARG A 238 13.13 -1.83 6.12
CA ARG A 238 13.79 -0.55 5.79
C ARG A 238 15.31 -0.72 5.73
N ARG A 239 15.91 -0.16 4.67
CA ARG A 239 17.36 -0.14 4.47
C ARG A 239 18.12 0.49 5.63
N ASP A 240 17.66 1.64 6.12
CA ASP A 240 18.35 2.46 7.13
C ASP A 240 18.30 1.90 8.56
N TYR A 241 17.50 0.86 8.82
CA TYR A 241 17.51 0.09 10.07
C TYR A 241 18.37 -1.17 10.00
N THR A 242 19.03 -1.45 8.88
CA THR A 242 19.92 -2.60 8.76
C THR A 242 21.37 -2.22 9.04
N SER A 243 22.06 -3.00 9.86
CA SER A 243 23.48 -2.77 10.16
C SER A 243 24.39 -2.97 8.94
N LEU A 244 23.92 -3.71 7.91
CA LEU A 244 24.55 -3.79 6.59
C LEU A 244 24.83 -2.39 5.99
N TYR A 245 23.95 -1.42 6.19
CA TYR A 245 24.07 -0.05 5.69
C TYR A 245 24.45 0.97 6.76
N GLY A 246 24.95 0.49 7.90
CA GLY A 246 25.55 1.34 8.94
C GLY A 246 24.62 1.69 10.11
N TYR A 247 23.47 1.01 10.27
CA TYR A 247 22.68 1.16 11.50
C TYR A 247 23.51 0.68 12.71
N PRO A 248 23.52 1.42 13.84
CA PRO A 248 24.44 1.12 14.95
C PRO A 248 24.22 -0.23 15.63
N GLN A 249 22.98 -0.70 15.73
CA GLN A 249 22.67 -1.99 16.34
C GLN A 249 22.79 -3.11 15.30
N LYS A 250 23.30 -4.29 15.70
CA LYS A 250 23.62 -5.42 14.82
C LYS A 250 22.38 -6.21 14.37
N THR A 251 21.55 -5.56 13.57
CA THR A 251 20.30 -6.13 13.03
C THR A 251 20.55 -7.13 11.89
N THR A 252 21.64 -7.01 11.13
CA THR A 252 21.94 -7.86 9.96
C THR A 252 23.39 -8.32 9.91
N PRO A 253 23.94 -9.01 10.95
CA PRO A 253 25.35 -9.38 11.02
C PRO A 253 25.79 -10.43 9.99
N PHE A 254 24.90 -11.32 9.50
CA PHE A 254 25.21 -12.22 8.40
C PHE A 254 25.41 -11.44 7.10
N LEU A 255 24.48 -10.53 6.78
CA LEU A 255 24.57 -9.70 5.58
C LEU A 255 25.75 -8.72 5.61
N GLU A 256 26.26 -8.34 6.79
CA GLU A 256 27.48 -7.55 6.92
C GLU A 256 28.73 -8.33 6.48
N GLN A 257 28.72 -9.66 6.52
CA GLN A 257 29.90 -10.50 6.31
C GLN A 257 29.87 -11.28 5.00
N VAL A 258 28.69 -11.57 4.46
CA VAL A 258 28.55 -12.37 3.25
C VAL A 258 29.22 -11.69 2.05
N ASN A 259 30.00 -12.44 1.29
CA ASN A 259 30.52 -12.00 0.00
C ASN A 259 29.37 -11.94 -1.02
N GLY A 260 29.44 -11.00 -1.93
CA GLY A 260 28.41 -10.82 -2.94
C GLY A 260 28.27 -9.37 -3.38
N LEU A 261 27.21 -9.09 -4.13
CA LEU A 261 26.88 -7.77 -4.65
C LEU A 261 25.77 -7.14 -3.80
N ILE A 262 25.99 -5.89 -3.40
CA ILE A 262 25.08 -5.11 -2.55
C ILE A 262 24.78 -3.79 -3.26
N PHE A 263 23.50 -3.47 -3.48
CA PHE A 263 23.16 -2.12 -3.92
C PHE A 263 23.23 -1.15 -2.73
N ASN A 264 23.97 -0.05 -2.91
CA ASN A 264 23.95 1.03 -1.92
C ASN A 264 22.54 1.63 -1.75
N LEU A 265 21.81 1.74 -2.85
CA LEU A 265 20.42 2.17 -2.86
C LEU A 265 19.62 1.34 -3.86
N TYR A 266 18.69 0.55 -3.37
CA TYR A 266 17.65 -0.12 -4.15
C TYR A 266 16.29 0.45 -3.75
N VAL A 267 15.53 0.89 -4.73
CA VAL A 267 14.27 1.61 -4.51
C VAL A 267 13.09 0.75 -4.95
N ALA A 268 12.26 0.34 -4.02
CA ALA A 268 11.03 -0.40 -4.24
C ALA A 268 10.06 0.38 -5.15
N ALA A 269 9.26 -0.33 -5.93
CA ALA A 269 8.38 0.29 -6.91
C ALA A 269 7.14 0.96 -6.29
N GLY A 270 6.75 0.55 -5.08
CA GLY A 270 5.61 1.07 -4.34
C GLY A 270 5.82 1.01 -2.82
N PRO A 271 4.99 1.71 -2.03
CA PRO A 271 5.17 1.85 -0.58
C PRO A 271 4.42 0.79 0.24
N ASN A 272 3.94 -0.27 -0.39
CA ASN A 272 3.33 -1.45 0.22
C ASN A 272 3.34 -2.63 -0.77
N THR A 273 3.10 -3.83 -0.28
CA THR A 273 3.30 -5.11 -0.95
C THR A 273 2.68 -5.17 -2.35
N GLN A 274 1.37 -4.94 -2.48
CA GLN A 274 0.65 -5.10 -3.75
C GLN A 274 1.20 -4.24 -4.89
N PRO A 275 1.23 -2.90 -4.80
CA PRO A 275 1.73 -2.07 -5.89
C PRO A 275 3.23 -2.23 -6.12
N SER A 276 4.00 -2.62 -5.09
CA SER A 276 5.42 -2.89 -5.24
C SER A 276 5.67 -4.19 -5.99
N LEU A 277 5.14 -5.32 -5.52
CA LEU A 277 5.36 -6.63 -6.15
C LEU A 277 4.74 -6.72 -7.55
N GLN A 278 3.60 -6.04 -7.79
CA GLN A 278 3.03 -5.94 -9.13
C GLN A 278 4.03 -5.38 -10.14
N ARG A 279 4.78 -4.34 -9.76
CA ARG A 279 5.71 -3.63 -10.65
C ARG A 279 7.12 -4.23 -10.64
N THR A 280 7.40 -5.07 -9.66
CA THR A 280 8.70 -5.73 -9.50
C THR A 280 8.72 -7.09 -10.22
N LEU A 281 7.64 -7.89 -10.08
CA LEU A 281 7.64 -9.29 -10.48
C LEU A 281 6.96 -9.55 -11.83
N TYR A 282 6.29 -8.55 -12.42
CA TYR A 282 5.67 -8.63 -13.73
C TYR A 282 6.36 -7.71 -14.73
N ARG A 283 6.24 -8.05 -16.02
CA ARG A 283 6.65 -7.14 -17.10
C ARG A 283 5.70 -5.94 -17.13
N SER A 284 6.29 -4.75 -17.23
CA SER A 284 5.56 -3.51 -17.43
C SER A 284 5.84 -2.93 -18.82
N ILE A 285 4.85 -2.26 -19.39
CA ILE A 285 4.92 -1.53 -20.66
C ILE A 285 4.50 -0.07 -20.46
N ASN A 286 4.56 0.74 -21.51
CA ASN A 286 4.16 2.14 -21.49
C ASN A 286 4.81 2.94 -20.35
N ASN A 287 6.15 2.89 -20.25
CA ASN A 287 6.92 3.56 -19.19
C ASN A 287 6.49 3.17 -17.77
N ASN A 288 6.22 1.89 -17.55
CA ASN A 288 5.78 1.31 -16.27
C ASN A 288 4.36 1.71 -15.81
N GLU A 289 3.52 2.18 -16.72
CA GLU A 289 2.13 2.52 -16.41
C GLU A 289 1.19 1.31 -16.51
N GLU A 290 1.52 0.33 -17.34
CA GLU A 290 0.71 -0.86 -17.58
C GLU A 290 1.46 -2.14 -17.25
N THR A 291 0.78 -3.11 -16.64
CA THR A 291 1.31 -4.43 -16.26
C THR A 291 0.77 -5.51 -17.19
N VAL A 292 1.68 -6.33 -17.74
CA VAL A 292 1.34 -7.52 -18.52
C VAL A 292 1.25 -8.71 -17.56
N TYR A 293 0.05 -9.05 -17.12
CA TYR A 293 -0.17 -10.04 -16.05
C TYR A 293 0.14 -11.48 -16.42
N THR A 294 0.26 -11.82 -17.71
CA THR A 294 0.74 -13.12 -18.18
C THR A 294 2.24 -13.29 -17.98
N ASP A 295 2.97 -12.17 -17.99
CA ASP A 295 4.42 -12.11 -18.06
C ASP A 295 5.02 -11.78 -16.68
N ASN A 296 5.37 -12.83 -15.94
CA ASN A 296 5.92 -12.71 -14.59
C ASN A 296 7.16 -13.61 -14.42
N ILE A 297 7.83 -13.50 -13.28
CA ILE A 297 9.07 -14.24 -12.98
C ILE A 297 8.91 -15.76 -13.09
N ILE A 298 7.76 -16.33 -12.72
CA ILE A 298 7.52 -17.77 -12.81
C ILE A 298 7.26 -18.18 -14.26
N SER A 299 6.41 -17.44 -14.98
CA SER A 299 6.13 -17.74 -16.39
C SER A 299 7.39 -17.64 -17.26
N LEU A 300 8.27 -16.66 -16.99
CA LEU A 300 9.56 -16.53 -17.67
C LEU A 300 10.47 -17.73 -17.40
N ALA A 301 10.66 -18.11 -16.14
CA ALA A 301 11.51 -19.21 -15.74
C ALA A 301 11.02 -20.56 -16.30
N LYS A 302 9.70 -20.80 -16.29
CA LYS A 302 9.10 -22.03 -16.86
C LYS A 302 9.31 -22.13 -18.36
N LEU A 303 9.11 -21.05 -19.11
CA LEU A 303 9.39 -21.03 -20.55
C LEU A 303 10.87 -21.23 -20.87
N ALA A 304 11.76 -20.82 -19.97
CA ALA A 304 13.20 -21.09 -20.05
C ALA A 304 13.59 -22.47 -19.49
N HIS A 305 12.63 -23.36 -19.24
CA HIS A 305 12.81 -24.74 -18.77
C HIS A 305 13.45 -24.88 -17.38
N TYR A 306 13.32 -23.86 -16.49
CA TYR A 306 13.66 -23.99 -15.09
C TYR A 306 12.57 -24.77 -14.35
N LYS A 307 12.97 -25.67 -13.45
CA LYS A 307 12.03 -26.24 -12.47
C LYS A 307 11.72 -25.20 -11.40
N THR A 308 10.46 -24.87 -11.26
CA THR A 308 10.03 -23.72 -10.46
C THR A 308 9.34 -24.13 -9.16
N TYR A 309 9.74 -23.51 -8.05
CA TYR A 309 9.18 -23.77 -6.73
C TYR A 309 8.84 -22.45 -6.04
N TRP A 310 7.69 -22.42 -5.34
CA TRP A 310 7.27 -21.27 -4.56
C TRP A 310 6.93 -21.69 -3.13
N LEU A 311 7.72 -21.23 -2.16
CA LEU A 311 7.53 -21.46 -0.73
C LEU A 311 7.12 -20.14 -0.07
N SER A 312 5.93 -20.07 0.50
CA SER A 312 5.41 -18.83 1.09
C SER A 312 4.99 -19.02 2.54
N ASN A 313 5.38 -18.10 3.40
CA ASN A 313 4.85 -17.96 4.76
C ASN A 313 3.67 -17.00 4.82
N GLN A 314 3.05 -16.72 3.67
CA GLN A 314 1.81 -15.95 3.55
C GLN A 314 0.68 -16.88 3.08
N GLY A 315 -0.57 -16.39 3.10
CA GLY A 315 -1.74 -17.21 2.76
C GLY A 315 -1.79 -17.68 1.31
N LYS A 316 -2.34 -18.89 1.10
CA LYS A 316 -2.41 -19.50 -0.24
C LYS A 316 -3.57 -18.97 -1.08
N VAL A 317 -4.78 -19.02 -0.58
CA VAL A 317 -6.00 -18.81 -1.36
C VAL A 317 -7.15 -18.39 -0.47
N GLY A 318 -7.77 -17.30 -0.84
CA GLY A 318 -9.11 -16.91 -0.44
C GLY A 318 -9.72 -16.15 -1.61
N GLU A 319 -10.95 -15.76 -1.48
CA GLU A 319 -11.62 -14.85 -2.41
C GLU A 319 -10.80 -13.55 -2.66
N TRP A 320 -9.75 -13.32 -1.86
CA TRP A 320 -8.92 -12.12 -1.70
C TRP A 320 -7.41 -12.34 -1.92
N ASP A 321 -7.01 -13.19 -2.88
CA ASP A 321 -5.61 -13.55 -3.14
C ASP A 321 -4.71 -12.34 -3.46
N THR A 322 -3.49 -12.36 -2.90
CA THR A 322 -2.46 -11.37 -3.21
C THR A 322 -1.81 -11.59 -4.59
N MET A 323 -1.17 -10.56 -5.15
CA MET A 323 -0.38 -10.67 -6.39
C MET A 323 0.68 -11.77 -6.30
N ALA A 324 1.35 -11.88 -5.16
CA ALA A 324 2.41 -12.86 -4.94
C ALA A 324 1.87 -14.29 -4.92
N SER A 325 0.72 -14.55 -4.28
CA SER A 325 0.10 -15.88 -4.28
C SER A 325 -0.34 -16.29 -5.69
N ARG A 326 -0.83 -15.34 -6.52
CA ARG A 326 -1.18 -15.58 -7.93
C ARG A 326 0.02 -15.96 -8.79
N ILE A 327 1.21 -15.42 -8.55
CA ILE A 327 2.44 -15.87 -9.18
C ILE A 327 2.82 -17.25 -8.65
N GLY A 328 2.77 -17.42 -7.32
CA GLY A 328 3.22 -18.64 -6.65
C GLY A 328 2.48 -19.90 -7.05
N ILE A 329 1.17 -19.81 -7.32
CA ILE A 329 0.37 -20.97 -7.78
C ILE A 329 0.69 -21.39 -9.22
N GLN A 330 1.40 -20.57 -10.02
CA GLN A 330 1.86 -20.91 -11.36
C GLN A 330 3.16 -21.72 -11.35
N ALA A 331 3.88 -21.81 -10.24
CA ALA A 331 5.07 -22.63 -10.10
C ALA A 331 4.74 -24.12 -10.26
N ASP A 332 5.73 -24.93 -10.62
CA ASP A 332 5.53 -26.39 -10.77
C ASP A 332 5.16 -27.04 -9.44
N GLU A 333 5.74 -26.56 -8.34
CA GLU A 333 5.35 -26.94 -6.98
C GLU A 333 5.26 -25.69 -6.10
N SER A 334 4.19 -25.61 -5.30
CA SER A 334 4.01 -24.51 -4.35
C SER A 334 3.66 -25.03 -2.96
N PHE A 335 4.26 -24.39 -1.95
CA PHE A 335 4.01 -24.66 -0.52
C PHE A 335 3.63 -23.35 0.17
N PHE A 336 2.53 -23.36 0.89
CA PHE A 336 2.06 -22.24 1.69
C PHE A 336 1.86 -22.72 3.12
N THR A 337 2.43 -22.02 4.08
CA THR A 337 2.28 -22.36 5.51
C THR A 337 0.83 -22.23 5.98
N LYS A 338 0.08 -21.28 5.38
CA LYS A 338 -1.32 -20.97 5.72
C LYS A 338 -2.24 -21.53 4.64
N LYS A 339 -3.13 -22.46 4.99
CA LYS A 339 -4.00 -23.19 4.05
C LYS A 339 -5.33 -22.51 3.75
N GLY A 340 -5.66 -21.43 4.38
CA GLY A 340 -6.89 -20.65 4.20
C GLY A 340 -6.63 -19.23 4.62
N GLY A 341 -7.57 -18.30 4.41
CA GLY A 341 -7.40 -16.88 4.58
C GLY A 341 -6.39 -16.46 5.65
N TYR A 342 -6.05 -15.23 5.68
CA TYR A 342 -4.99 -14.62 6.50
C TYR A 342 -5.11 -14.90 8.02
N ASP A 343 -6.12 -15.65 8.41
CA ASP A 343 -6.35 -15.99 9.78
C ASP A 343 -5.40 -17.07 10.17
N SER A 344 -4.37 -16.73 10.90
CA SER A 344 -3.77 -17.73 11.72
C SER A 344 -2.45 -17.35 12.34
N ASP A 345 -2.13 -18.12 13.24
CA ASP A 345 -0.89 -18.40 13.94
C ASP A 345 0.31 -17.68 13.38
N ASN A 346 1.04 -16.97 14.23
CA ASN A 346 2.32 -16.39 13.90
C ASN A 346 3.34 -17.50 13.61
N ILE A 347 3.34 -17.98 12.36
CA ILE A 347 4.30 -18.96 11.89
C ILE A 347 5.58 -18.22 11.55
N ALA A 348 6.72 -18.63 12.12
CA ALA A 348 8.02 -18.06 11.81
C ALA A 348 8.44 -18.44 10.38
N ASP A 349 9.16 -17.56 9.69
CA ASP A 349 9.69 -17.80 8.33
C ASP A 349 10.62 -19.02 8.26
N THR A 350 11.22 -19.44 9.38
CA THR A 350 12.01 -20.68 9.48
C THR A 350 11.21 -21.94 9.13
N ALA A 351 9.88 -21.89 9.13
CA ALA A 351 9.01 -22.98 8.66
C ALA A 351 9.23 -23.30 7.16
N LEU A 352 9.82 -22.38 6.39
CA LEU A 352 10.16 -22.59 4.97
C LEU A 352 11.48 -23.39 4.77
N LEU A 353 12.31 -23.54 5.79
CA LEU A 353 13.64 -24.15 5.66
C LEU A 353 13.56 -25.67 5.41
N GLU A 354 12.66 -26.37 6.08
CA GLU A 354 12.52 -27.81 5.86
C GLU A 354 11.97 -28.15 4.47
N PRO A 355 10.91 -27.49 3.98
CA PRO A 355 10.50 -27.59 2.57
C PRO A 355 11.64 -27.25 1.59
N LEU A 356 12.43 -26.22 1.85
CA LEU A 356 13.59 -25.86 1.02
C LEU A 356 14.60 -27.04 0.91
N LYS A 357 14.97 -27.65 2.04
CA LYS A 357 15.88 -28.83 2.06
C LYS A 357 15.33 -29.97 1.22
N GLN A 358 14.04 -30.27 1.36
CA GLN A 358 13.37 -31.34 0.61
C GLN A 358 13.38 -31.10 -0.89
N LEU A 359 13.10 -29.84 -1.32
CA LEU A 359 13.12 -29.48 -2.75
C LEU A 359 14.54 -29.49 -3.35
N LEU A 360 15.54 -29.08 -2.61
CA LEU A 360 16.92 -29.13 -3.06
C LEU A 360 17.41 -30.58 -3.26
N ALA A 361 16.89 -31.53 -2.51
CA ALA A 361 17.23 -32.94 -2.64
C ALA A 361 16.55 -33.62 -3.85
N LYS A 362 15.45 -33.03 -4.37
CA LYS A 362 14.75 -33.50 -5.58
C LYS A 362 15.45 -32.97 -6.84
N ASP A 363 15.15 -33.59 -7.99
CA ASP A 363 15.47 -33.10 -9.35
C ASP A 363 16.90 -32.53 -9.49
N LYS A 364 17.89 -33.27 -8.99
CA LYS A 364 19.28 -32.78 -8.89
C LYS A 364 19.92 -32.42 -10.24
N ASP A 365 19.43 -32.97 -11.33
CA ASP A 365 19.93 -32.73 -12.67
C ASP A 365 19.27 -31.53 -13.38
N GLN A 366 18.26 -30.91 -12.74
CA GLN A 366 17.55 -29.77 -13.29
C GLN A 366 18.01 -28.46 -12.67
N THR A 367 18.07 -27.41 -13.49
CA THR A 367 18.26 -26.06 -12.98
C THR A 367 16.97 -25.59 -12.32
N LYS A 368 17.07 -25.06 -11.10
CA LYS A 368 15.93 -24.70 -10.24
C LYS A 368 15.84 -23.22 -10.00
N LEU A 369 14.60 -22.71 -10.04
CA LEU A 369 14.23 -21.45 -9.41
C LEU A 369 13.37 -21.74 -8.19
N ILE A 370 13.82 -21.32 -7.01
CA ILE A 370 13.11 -21.48 -5.74
C ILE A 370 12.83 -20.07 -5.20
N VAL A 371 11.56 -19.74 -5.00
CA VAL A 371 11.16 -18.48 -4.39
C VAL A 371 10.76 -18.72 -2.93
N LEU A 372 11.37 -17.98 -2.01
CA LEU A 372 10.98 -17.91 -0.60
C LEU A 372 10.28 -16.57 -0.37
N HIS A 373 8.98 -16.59 -0.07
CA HIS A 373 8.17 -15.41 0.17
C HIS A 373 7.85 -15.32 1.66
N LEU A 374 8.48 -14.35 2.33
CA LEU A 374 8.51 -14.23 3.78
C LEU A 374 7.32 -13.41 4.30
N ILE A 375 6.98 -13.60 5.57
CA ILE A 375 6.16 -12.65 6.34
C ILE A 375 7.06 -11.51 6.89
N GLY A 376 8.34 -11.76 7.08
CA GLY A 376 9.37 -10.77 7.41
C GLY A 376 9.01 -9.85 8.56
N SER A 377 9.08 -8.54 8.29
CA SER A 377 8.79 -7.48 9.26
C SER A 377 7.38 -6.88 9.05
N HIS A 378 6.39 -7.70 8.68
CA HIS A 378 5.00 -7.24 8.57
C HIS A 378 4.47 -6.77 9.94
N ALA A 379 3.67 -5.73 10.00
CA ALA A 379 3.01 -5.32 11.24
C ALA A 379 1.98 -6.40 11.68
N THR A 380 1.80 -6.73 12.96
CA THR A 380 2.35 -6.14 14.19
C THR A 380 3.67 -6.81 14.59
N PHE A 381 4.74 -6.04 14.72
CA PHE A 381 6.10 -6.58 14.86
C PHE A 381 6.28 -7.49 16.08
N CYS A 382 5.75 -7.09 17.24
CA CYS A 382 5.88 -7.88 18.47
C CYS A 382 5.16 -9.25 18.41
N ALA A 383 4.22 -9.42 17.50
CA ALA A 383 3.55 -10.70 17.30
C ALA A 383 4.51 -11.76 16.76
N HIS A 384 5.50 -11.36 15.94
CA HIS A 384 6.51 -12.27 15.38
C HIS A 384 7.52 -12.80 16.41
N LEU A 385 7.54 -12.24 17.63
CA LEU A 385 8.39 -12.72 18.71
C LEU A 385 7.75 -13.86 19.53
N ASN A 386 6.53 -14.28 19.19
CA ASN A 386 5.81 -15.40 19.83
C ASN A 386 5.75 -15.30 21.37
N GLY A 387 5.62 -14.06 21.89
CA GLY A 387 5.55 -13.78 23.32
C GLY A 387 6.89 -13.55 24.02
N GLU A 388 8.02 -13.67 23.30
CA GLU A 388 9.32 -13.28 23.84
C GLU A 388 9.44 -11.75 23.96
N GLU A 389 10.24 -11.28 24.91
CA GLU A 389 10.62 -9.87 24.98
C GLU A 389 11.65 -9.52 23.92
N PRO A 390 11.58 -8.30 23.35
CA PRO A 390 12.54 -7.89 22.34
C PRO A 390 13.96 -7.82 22.92
N LYS A 391 14.93 -8.29 22.11
CA LYS A 391 16.37 -8.27 22.46
C LYS A 391 17.03 -6.93 22.15
N PHE A 392 16.50 -6.21 21.18
CA PHE A 392 16.92 -4.85 20.89
C PHE A 392 16.11 -3.85 21.75
N HIS A 393 16.72 -2.69 21.99
CA HIS A 393 16.08 -1.61 22.74
C HIS A 393 16.08 -0.33 21.91
N LEU A 394 14.88 0.15 21.59
CA LEU A 394 14.66 1.40 20.87
C LEU A 394 13.44 2.10 21.50
N ILE A 395 13.33 3.38 21.30
CA ILE A 395 12.37 4.36 21.83
C ILE A 395 10.96 3.83 22.21
N SER A 396 10.46 2.80 21.52
CA SER A 396 9.21 2.10 21.83
C SER A 396 9.37 0.59 21.78
N ARG A 397 8.45 -0.15 22.44
CA ARG A 397 8.44 -1.61 22.37
C ARG A 397 8.21 -2.12 20.94
N GLU A 398 7.30 -1.50 20.18
CA GLU A 398 7.04 -1.84 18.77
C GLU A 398 8.29 -1.68 17.90
N MET A 399 9.04 -0.59 18.08
CA MET A 399 10.29 -0.37 17.35
C MET A 399 11.39 -1.35 17.76
N SER A 400 11.44 -1.74 19.04
CA SER A 400 12.35 -2.78 19.52
C SER A 400 12.04 -4.13 18.87
N CYS A 401 10.76 -4.52 18.86
CA CYS A 401 10.30 -5.73 18.16
C CYS A 401 10.62 -5.69 16.66
N TYR A 402 10.48 -4.53 16.01
CA TYR A 402 10.83 -4.36 14.61
C TYR A 402 12.31 -4.72 14.33
N LEU A 403 13.24 -4.24 15.16
CA LEU A 403 14.66 -4.58 15.01
C LEU A 403 14.90 -6.10 15.17
N ASP A 404 14.17 -6.77 16.05
CA ASP A 404 14.25 -8.23 16.20
C ASP A 404 13.74 -8.96 14.95
N THR A 405 12.68 -8.47 14.28
CA THR A 405 12.22 -9.09 13.02
C THR A 405 13.25 -8.97 11.91
N LEU A 406 14.01 -7.84 11.84
CA LEU A 406 15.14 -7.71 10.90
C LEU A 406 16.21 -8.75 11.18
N LYS A 407 16.52 -8.97 12.46
CA LYS A 407 17.51 -9.98 12.89
C LYS A 407 17.03 -11.41 12.59
N GLN A 408 15.73 -11.70 12.72
CA GLN A 408 15.17 -12.99 12.35
C GLN A 408 15.33 -13.25 10.84
N THR A 409 15.07 -12.26 9.99
CA THR A 409 15.28 -12.36 8.54
C THR A 409 16.76 -12.58 8.19
N ASP A 410 17.68 -11.86 8.81
CA ASP A 410 19.13 -12.05 8.63
C ASP A 410 19.58 -13.46 9.02
N SER A 411 19.05 -13.98 10.14
CA SER A 411 19.33 -15.34 10.59
C SER A 411 18.80 -16.39 9.61
N LEU A 412 17.58 -16.21 9.10
CA LEU A 412 17.00 -17.07 8.06
C LEU A 412 17.87 -17.10 6.80
N LEU A 413 18.35 -15.95 6.33
CA LEU A 413 19.25 -15.87 5.16
C LEU A 413 20.58 -16.60 5.41
N SER A 414 21.12 -16.55 6.64
CA SER A 414 22.28 -17.32 7.04
C SER A 414 22.02 -18.83 6.95
N GLU A 415 20.86 -19.29 7.44
CA GLU A 415 20.47 -20.71 7.40
C GLU A 415 20.21 -21.18 5.96
N VAL A 416 19.55 -20.37 5.12
CA VAL A 416 19.38 -20.64 3.68
C VAL A 416 20.74 -20.82 3.00
N ASN A 417 21.69 -19.92 3.27
CA ASN A 417 23.05 -20.02 2.72
C ASN A 417 23.76 -21.30 3.19
N GLN A 418 23.60 -21.68 4.46
CA GLN A 418 24.21 -22.91 4.99
C GLN A 418 23.60 -24.17 4.35
N ILE A 419 22.27 -24.22 4.22
CA ILE A 419 21.55 -25.33 3.55
C ILE A 419 22.05 -25.49 2.10
N LEU A 420 22.22 -24.39 1.36
CA LEU A 420 22.69 -24.42 -0.03
C LEU A 420 24.14 -24.88 -0.11
N LYS A 421 25.03 -24.49 0.81
CA LYS A 421 26.39 -24.97 0.90
C LYS A 421 26.45 -26.47 1.17
N ASP A 422 25.63 -26.96 2.10
CA ASP A 422 25.61 -28.38 2.49
C ASP A 422 25.11 -29.29 1.34
N GLN A 423 24.36 -28.77 0.37
CA GLN A 423 23.95 -29.50 -0.83
C GLN A 423 25.07 -29.71 -1.83
N GLY A 424 26.15 -28.91 -1.78
CA GLY A 424 27.33 -29.05 -2.65
C GLY A 424 27.14 -28.70 -4.12
N GLN A 425 25.96 -28.16 -4.50
CA GLN A 425 25.65 -27.68 -5.85
C GLN A 425 25.91 -26.17 -5.96
N SER A 426 26.21 -25.70 -7.18
CA SER A 426 26.33 -24.25 -7.41
C SER A 426 25.00 -23.53 -7.20
N TYR A 427 25.06 -22.36 -6.54
CA TYR A 427 23.86 -21.58 -6.25
C TYR A 427 24.11 -20.08 -6.34
N SER A 428 23.01 -19.35 -6.53
CA SER A 428 22.95 -17.91 -6.38
C SER A 428 21.66 -17.51 -5.66
N VAL A 429 21.78 -16.59 -4.71
CA VAL A 429 20.65 -16.08 -3.91
C VAL A 429 20.50 -14.59 -4.17
N ILE A 430 19.28 -14.14 -4.42
CA ILE A 430 18.91 -12.73 -4.35
C ILE A 430 17.95 -12.56 -3.16
N TYR A 431 18.22 -11.57 -2.32
CA TYR A 431 17.32 -11.07 -1.30
C TYR A 431 17.00 -9.61 -1.54
N PHE A 432 15.72 -9.24 -1.49
CA PHE A 432 15.26 -7.87 -1.35
C PHE A 432 13.99 -7.82 -0.50
N SER A 433 13.72 -6.67 0.14
CA SER A 433 12.40 -6.43 0.73
C SER A 433 11.48 -5.75 -0.28
N ASP A 434 10.21 -6.09 -0.23
CA ASP A 434 9.20 -5.59 -1.17
C ASP A 434 8.96 -4.08 -1.03
N HIS A 435 8.96 -3.55 0.19
CA HIS A 435 8.90 -2.12 0.53
C HIS A 435 9.48 -1.84 1.92
N GLY A 436 9.64 -0.58 2.27
CA GLY A 436 9.91 -0.12 3.62
C GLY A 436 8.65 0.45 4.29
N LEU A 437 8.86 1.18 5.38
CA LEU A 437 7.79 1.77 6.21
C LEU A 437 8.16 3.22 6.57
N ALA A 438 7.20 4.01 7.06
CA ALA A 438 7.44 5.32 7.65
C ALA A 438 7.01 5.35 9.12
N HIS A 439 7.68 6.20 9.92
CA HIS A 439 7.34 6.36 11.33
C HIS A 439 5.95 6.97 11.51
N LEU A 440 5.28 6.49 12.54
CA LEU A 440 4.00 6.98 13.00
C LEU A 440 3.99 7.10 14.52
N GLY A 441 3.47 8.22 15.04
CA GLY A 441 3.49 8.49 16.47
C GLY A 441 4.80 9.08 16.96
N ALA A 442 5.02 9.06 18.29
CA ALA A 442 6.22 9.60 18.92
C ALA A 442 6.46 8.96 20.31
N GLY A 443 7.70 9.00 20.79
CA GLY A 443 8.10 8.46 22.09
C GLY A 443 7.70 6.99 22.23
N LYS A 444 7.16 6.61 23.38
CA LYS A 444 6.75 5.22 23.67
C LYS A 444 5.66 4.66 22.75
N ASN A 445 4.95 5.53 22.01
CA ASN A 445 3.93 5.16 21.03
C ASN A 445 4.45 5.22 19.57
N LEU A 446 5.76 5.34 19.38
CA LEU A 446 6.35 5.30 18.04
C LEU A 446 6.16 3.90 17.45
N SER A 447 5.63 3.84 16.24
CA SER A 447 5.48 2.65 15.43
C SER A 447 5.79 2.99 13.97
N MET A 448 5.53 2.08 13.05
CA MET A 448 5.67 2.33 11.61
C MET A 448 4.47 1.79 10.85
N LEU A 449 4.12 2.47 9.77
CA LEU A 449 3.09 2.05 8.81
C LEU A 449 3.52 2.36 7.37
N ASN A 450 2.79 1.77 6.43
CA ASN A 450 2.90 2.11 5.01
C ASN A 450 2.60 3.60 4.79
N ASN A 451 3.48 4.30 4.06
CA ASN A 451 3.29 5.70 3.74
C ASN A 451 3.92 6.06 2.39
N LYS A 452 3.16 6.72 1.53
CA LYS A 452 3.57 7.09 0.17
C LYS A 452 4.47 8.33 0.07
N GLU A 453 4.63 9.08 1.17
CA GLU A 453 5.25 10.42 1.13
C GLU A 453 6.74 10.41 1.48
N TYR A 454 7.25 9.31 2.05
CA TYR A 454 8.61 9.24 2.58
C TYR A 454 9.50 8.30 1.78
N LYS A 455 10.76 8.69 1.55
CA LYS A 455 11.77 7.89 0.84
C LYS A 455 11.98 6.52 1.47
N GLN A 456 11.99 6.46 2.80
CA GLN A 456 12.26 5.23 3.56
C GLN A 456 11.18 4.16 3.40
N SER A 457 9.99 4.54 2.94
CA SER A 457 8.96 3.56 2.52
C SER A 457 9.31 2.82 1.22
N TYR A 458 10.32 3.29 0.50
CA TYR A 458 10.80 2.71 -0.77
C TYR A 458 12.25 2.26 -0.71
N GLU A 459 13.05 2.75 0.25
CA GLU A 459 14.45 2.35 0.40
C GLU A 459 14.55 1.00 1.12
N VAL A 460 14.94 -0.03 0.36
CA VAL A 460 14.99 -1.41 0.86
C VAL A 460 16.37 -2.03 0.60
N PRO A 461 16.78 -3.03 1.39
CA PRO A 461 18.00 -3.79 1.11
C PRO A 461 17.83 -4.62 -0.17
N PHE A 462 18.93 -4.74 -0.92
CA PHE A 462 19.06 -5.68 -2.03
C PHE A 462 20.48 -6.27 -2.01
N ILE A 463 20.54 -7.60 -1.94
CA ILE A 463 21.79 -8.33 -1.92
C ILE A 463 21.70 -9.53 -2.87
N ARG A 464 22.76 -9.78 -3.66
CA ARG A 464 22.97 -11.05 -4.36
C ARG A 464 24.25 -11.69 -3.84
N PHE A 465 24.18 -12.94 -3.44
CA PHE A 465 25.36 -13.74 -3.09
C PHE A 465 25.29 -15.12 -3.73
N SER A 466 26.46 -15.69 -4.05
CA SER A 466 26.55 -16.92 -4.83
C SER A 466 27.67 -17.81 -4.31
N SER A 467 27.64 -19.10 -4.66
CA SER A 467 28.62 -20.10 -4.21
C SER A 467 30.06 -19.78 -4.61
N ASP A 468 30.26 -18.96 -5.63
CA ASP A 468 31.57 -18.56 -6.17
C ASP A 468 31.96 -17.10 -5.85
N ASP A 469 31.18 -16.40 -5.04
CA ASP A 469 31.53 -15.04 -4.63
C ASP A 469 32.67 -15.01 -3.62
N THR A 470 33.79 -14.41 -3.99
CA THR A 470 35.02 -14.31 -3.14
C THR A 470 35.21 -12.95 -2.49
N LYS A 471 34.42 -11.93 -2.90
CA LYS A 471 34.52 -10.55 -2.41
C LYS A 471 33.17 -9.88 -2.29
N ARG A 472 33.12 -8.81 -1.51
CA ARG A 472 31.97 -7.89 -1.47
C ARG A 472 32.11 -6.80 -2.51
N THR A 473 31.05 -6.54 -3.21
CA THR A 473 30.96 -5.45 -4.21
C THR A 473 29.80 -4.55 -3.88
N LEU A 474 30.08 -3.27 -3.61
CA LEU A 474 29.06 -2.26 -3.37
C LEU A 474 28.76 -1.54 -4.69
N VAL A 475 27.54 -1.65 -5.18
CA VAL A 475 27.05 -0.92 -6.36
C VAL A 475 26.62 0.47 -5.92
N LYS A 476 27.31 1.49 -6.41
CA LYS A 476 27.12 2.89 -5.97
C LYS A 476 25.89 3.56 -6.60
N ASN A 477 25.65 3.27 -7.88
CA ASN A 477 24.52 3.86 -8.59
C ASN A 477 23.21 3.24 -8.09
N PRO A 478 22.16 4.04 -7.89
CA PRO A 478 20.88 3.56 -7.43
C PRO A 478 20.20 2.67 -8.49
N GLN A 479 19.46 1.67 -8.03
CA GLN A 479 18.66 0.78 -8.88
C GLN A 479 17.19 0.82 -8.48
N SER A 480 16.32 0.70 -9.47
CA SER A 480 14.86 0.69 -9.31
C SER A 480 14.30 -0.72 -9.39
N ALA A 481 13.35 -1.04 -8.54
CA ALA A 481 12.59 -2.29 -8.59
C ALA A 481 11.75 -2.42 -9.89
N PHE A 482 11.44 -1.33 -10.59
CA PHE A 482 10.84 -1.39 -11.92
C PHE A 482 11.71 -2.11 -12.95
N ASN A 483 13.03 -2.15 -12.72
CA ASN A 483 13.97 -2.85 -13.59
C ASN A 483 14.23 -4.29 -13.15
N PHE A 484 13.59 -4.75 -12.05
CA PHE A 484 13.91 -6.06 -11.47
C PHE A 484 13.66 -7.22 -12.44
N ILE A 485 12.58 -7.20 -13.22
CA ILE A 485 12.30 -8.29 -14.17
C ILE A 485 13.40 -8.46 -15.22
N HIS A 486 14.06 -7.36 -15.64
CA HIS A 486 15.23 -7.39 -16.53
C HIS A 486 16.44 -8.01 -15.81
N GLY A 487 16.69 -7.57 -14.56
CA GLY A 487 17.76 -8.13 -13.72
C GLY A 487 17.53 -9.59 -13.36
N PHE A 488 16.28 -9.99 -13.19
CA PHE A 488 15.89 -11.37 -12.93
C PHE A 488 16.21 -12.27 -14.12
N ALA A 489 15.86 -11.86 -15.34
CA ALA A 489 16.22 -12.57 -16.56
C ALA A 489 17.77 -12.69 -16.71
N GLN A 490 18.48 -11.57 -16.51
CA GLN A 490 19.95 -11.54 -16.53
C GLN A 490 20.55 -12.49 -15.49
N TRP A 491 20.01 -12.50 -14.26
CA TRP A 491 20.45 -13.38 -13.17
C TRP A 491 20.28 -14.86 -13.51
N LEU A 492 19.17 -15.22 -14.17
CA LEU A 492 18.92 -16.58 -14.63
C LEU A 492 19.69 -16.93 -15.93
N GLY A 493 20.39 -16.00 -16.56
CA GLY A 493 21.05 -16.20 -17.85
C GLY A 493 20.06 -16.32 -19.01
N ILE A 494 18.90 -15.69 -18.91
CA ILE A 494 17.85 -15.66 -19.93
C ILE A 494 17.98 -14.39 -20.76
N LYS A 495 18.11 -14.51 -22.08
CA LYS A 495 17.91 -13.42 -23.02
C LYS A 495 16.50 -13.49 -23.61
N GLU A 496 15.77 -12.39 -23.53
CA GLU A 496 14.38 -12.28 -23.93
C GLU A 496 14.18 -10.96 -24.71
N SER A 497 13.35 -10.98 -25.75
CA SER A 497 13.27 -9.88 -26.72
C SER A 497 12.63 -8.59 -26.19
N HIS A 498 11.69 -8.68 -25.23
CA HIS A 498 10.99 -7.53 -24.64
C HIS A 498 11.73 -6.93 -23.44
N LEU A 499 12.81 -7.57 -22.96
CA LEU A 499 13.54 -7.14 -21.80
C LEU A 499 14.79 -6.34 -22.17
N SER A 500 15.11 -5.32 -21.40
CA SER A 500 16.32 -4.54 -21.57
C SER A 500 17.57 -5.42 -21.44
N GLN A 501 18.56 -5.17 -22.28
CA GLN A 501 19.88 -5.81 -22.21
C GLN A 501 20.90 -4.99 -21.39
N GLU A 502 20.48 -3.90 -20.74
CA GLU A 502 21.35 -3.15 -19.83
C GLU A 502 21.70 -3.97 -18.59
N ASP A 503 22.91 -3.80 -18.10
CA ASP A 503 23.38 -4.53 -16.93
C ASP A 503 22.68 -4.03 -15.65
N PHE A 504 21.72 -4.79 -15.16
CA PHE A 504 20.98 -4.50 -13.94
C PHE A 504 21.89 -4.41 -12.71
N PHE A 505 22.93 -5.23 -12.67
CA PHE A 505 23.84 -5.31 -11.52
C PHE A 505 24.96 -4.26 -11.54
N ASN A 506 25.06 -3.50 -12.64
CA ASN A 506 25.96 -2.35 -12.75
C ASN A 506 25.21 -1.19 -13.47
N PRO A 507 24.15 -0.65 -12.85
CA PRO A 507 23.32 0.34 -13.50
C PRO A 507 24.06 1.64 -13.77
N LYS A 508 23.69 2.32 -14.87
CA LYS A 508 24.07 3.71 -15.12
C LYS A 508 23.30 4.65 -14.19
N PRO A 509 23.82 5.88 -13.95
CA PRO A 509 23.04 6.91 -13.27
C PRO A 509 21.69 7.11 -13.96
N GLN A 510 20.61 7.07 -13.19
CA GLN A 510 19.24 7.17 -13.68
C GLN A 510 18.34 7.95 -12.73
N THR A 511 17.31 8.60 -13.27
CA THR A 511 16.21 9.16 -12.46
C THR A 511 15.27 8.04 -12.05
N ILE A 512 15.06 7.90 -10.75
CA ILE A 512 14.19 6.86 -10.22
C ILE A 512 12.79 7.43 -9.99
N LYS A 513 11.79 6.75 -10.51
CA LYS A 513 10.38 6.99 -10.23
C LYS A 513 9.86 5.92 -9.28
N VAL A 514 8.83 6.26 -8.50
CA VAL A 514 8.11 5.35 -7.62
C VAL A 514 6.60 5.55 -7.79
N PHE A 515 5.83 4.52 -7.52
CA PHE A 515 4.37 4.62 -7.51
C PHE A 515 3.88 5.02 -6.11
N ASN A 516 3.20 6.15 -6.01
CA ASN A 516 2.72 6.73 -4.75
C ASN A 516 1.22 6.49 -4.50
N TRP A 517 0.69 5.32 -4.88
CA TRP A 517 -0.74 4.96 -4.86
C TRP A 517 -1.64 5.71 -5.84
N ARG A 518 -1.12 6.70 -6.55
CA ARG A 518 -1.90 7.51 -7.50
C ARG A 518 -1.24 7.63 -8.87
N ALA A 519 0.06 7.84 -8.86
CA ALA A 519 0.85 8.10 -10.07
C ALA A 519 2.32 7.74 -9.85
N LEU A 520 3.08 7.69 -10.93
CA LEU A 520 4.53 7.66 -10.88
C LEU A 520 5.05 9.06 -10.58
N VAL A 521 5.83 9.18 -9.50
CA VAL A 521 6.47 10.43 -9.06
C VAL A 521 7.98 10.24 -8.98
N ASP A 522 8.72 11.35 -9.05
CA ASP A 522 10.16 11.33 -8.83
C ASP A 522 10.45 10.97 -7.36
N TYR A 523 11.29 9.94 -7.16
CA TYR A 523 11.75 9.53 -5.83
C TYR A 523 12.39 10.69 -5.06
N GLN A 524 13.13 11.58 -5.72
CA GLN A 524 13.77 12.74 -5.08
C GLN A 524 12.77 13.76 -4.53
N SER A 525 11.53 13.76 -5.01
CA SER A 525 10.47 14.66 -4.53
C SER A 525 9.87 14.23 -3.18
N LEU A 526 10.19 13.04 -2.70
CA LEU A 526 9.67 12.50 -1.44
C LEU A 526 10.37 13.10 -0.22
N LYS A 527 9.67 13.11 0.91
CA LYS A 527 10.18 13.57 2.21
C LYS A 527 11.15 12.56 2.82
N GLU A 528 11.99 13.04 3.75
CA GLU A 528 12.87 12.18 4.55
C GLU A 528 12.20 11.76 5.87
N ASP A 529 12.44 10.54 6.28
CA ASP A 529 12.02 9.96 7.55
C ASP A 529 13.12 9.03 8.10
N PRO A 530 14.29 9.58 8.51
CA PRO A 530 15.46 8.78 8.85
C PRO A 530 15.25 7.89 10.07
N ALA A 531 15.99 6.77 10.12
CA ALA A 531 15.97 5.83 11.22
C ALA A 531 16.27 6.51 12.57
N LYS A 532 15.57 6.06 13.62
CA LYS A 532 15.82 6.50 15.00
C LYS A 532 16.96 5.66 15.59
N GLN A 533 17.87 6.29 16.31
CA GLN A 533 19.06 5.66 16.87
C GLN A 533 19.05 5.63 18.40
N GLU A 534 18.26 6.48 19.02
CA GLU A 534 18.20 6.59 20.49
C GLU A 534 17.22 5.56 21.09
N PRO A 535 17.57 4.99 22.26
CA PRO A 535 16.71 4.07 23.00
C PRO A 535 15.41 4.72 23.49
#